data_820ff0904bf50cdf3164d38f6d7b954e
#
_entry.id   820ff0904bf50cdf3164d38f6d7b954e
#
_cell.length_a   1.000
_cell.length_b   1.000
_cell.length_c   1.000
_cell.angle_alpha   90.00
_cell.angle_beta   90.00
_cell.angle_gamma   90.00
#
_symmetry.space_group_name_H-M   'P 1'
#
loop_
_entity.id
_entity.type
_entity.pdbx_description
1 polymer ?
#
loop_
_entity_poly.entity_id
_entity_poly.type
_entity_poly.pdbx_seq_one_letter_code
_entity_poly.pdbx_strand_id
1 'polypeptide(L)'
;MKTPERRSVLVGLSSVISAGLVSQACAPAPDSARGAVIAAGQPAALLIWAVAREQLAGWPTRPDAASLSALPALAAALPEIGALAGGGRAATPESIAALKSRLIIDYGDTGVEHRELAARMQVRLGADWRLIDGALSRIPEAFRQTGRLLETPARAEELADAAAGVMERWRRAPAGPAFYYARGADGLETGFRGALATEVLEGAGWTNVAEGSRDIGRVTLEQVAAWDPETLVTLSPDFARTAARDPVWRRRRDGRRRGLLLLPAVPFGWIDRPPSVNRLLGCAWLADPHAVGMELSLLSRTLYGLAPAEVPRPRWIR
;
A
#
# COMPACT_ATOMS: atom_id res chain seq x y z
N MET A 1 -81.57 25.79 -48.75
CA MET A 1 -81.91 24.47 -48.24
C MET A 1 -81.02 24.20 -47.04
N LYS A 2 -81.59 23.86 -45.89
CA LYS A 2 -81.09 23.95 -44.48
C LYS A 2 -80.07 22.91 -44.21
N THR A 3 -78.93 23.39 -43.56
CA THR A 3 -78.01 22.59 -42.84
C THR A 3 -78.39 22.57 -41.36
N PRO A 4 -78.29 21.46 -40.61
CA PRO A 4 -78.39 21.49 -39.17
C PRO A 4 -77.02 21.43 -38.55
N GLU A 5 -76.88 22.33 -37.55
CA GLU A 5 -75.76 22.39 -36.56
C GLU A 5 -75.63 21.09 -35.73
N ARG A 6 -74.43 20.64 -35.53
CA ARG A 6 -74.11 19.65 -34.49
C ARG A 6 -73.27 20.33 -33.41
N ARG A 7 -73.87 20.45 -32.26
CA ARG A 7 -73.20 20.87 -30.98
C ARG A 7 -72.13 19.81 -30.59
N SER A 8 -70.94 20.28 -30.47
CA SER A 8 -69.84 19.50 -29.85
C SER A 8 -69.84 19.71 -28.35
N VAL A 9 -69.99 18.63 -27.61
CA VAL A 9 -69.84 18.55 -26.14
C VAL A 9 -68.36 18.40 -25.83
N LEU A 10 -67.78 19.40 -25.16
CA LEU A 10 -66.44 19.32 -24.59
C LEU A 10 -66.50 18.51 -23.30
N VAL A 11 -65.91 17.30 -23.34
CA VAL A 11 -65.65 16.51 -22.15
C VAL A 11 -64.23 16.87 -21.67
N GLY A 12 -64.15 17.56 -20.54
CA GLY A 12 -62.90 17.88 -19.89
C GLY A 12 -62.29 16.64 -19.25
N LEU A 13 -61.12 16.23 -19.75
CA LEU A 13 -60.26 15.27 -19.06
C LEU A 13 -59.37 16.00 -18.10
N SER A 14 -59.70 15.90 -16.82
CA SER A 14 -58.80 16.32 -15.74
C SER A 14 -57.69 15.27 -15.59
N SER A 15 -56.47 15.59 -16.05
CA SER A 15 -55.28 14.81 -15.82
C SER A 15 -54.79 15.05 -14.41
N VAL A 16 -54.99 14.10 -13.52
CA VAL A 16 -54.37 14.05 -12.19
C VAL A 16 -52.92 13.65 -12.38
N ILE A 17 -52.00 14.61 -12.23
CA ILE A 17 -50.58 14.33 -12.16
C ILE A 17 -50.31 13.80 -10.76
N SER A 18 -50.20 12.48 -10.63
CA SER A 18 -49.66 11.84 -9.43
C SER A 18 -48.16 12.12 -9.37
N ALA A 19 -47.75 13.06 -8.53
CA ALA A 19 -46.35 13.25 -8.15
C ALA A 19 -45.93 12.03 -7.34
N GLY A 20 -45.27 11.08 -8.01
CA GLY A 20 -44.58 9.97 -7.36
C GLY A 20 -43.42 10.55 -6.54
N LEU A 21 -43.55 10.60 -5.21
CA LEU A 21 -42.45 10.75 -4.29
C LEU A 21 -41.49 9.58 -4.48
N VAL A 22 -40.41 9.80 -5.25
CA VAL A 22 -39.28 8.90 -5.28
C VAL A 22 -38.62 9.02 -3.89
N SER A 23 -39.00 8.13 -3.01
CA SER A 23 -38.31 7.93 -1.74
C SER A 23 -36.86 7.50 -2.12
N GLN A 24 -35.93 8.45 -2.05
CA GLN A 24 -34.51 8.10 -2.03
C GLN A 24 -34.29 7.26 -0.78
N ALA A 25 -34.22 5.95 -0.99
CA ALA A 25 -33.74 5.04 0.02
C ALA A 25 -32.35 5.50 0.41
N CYS A 26 -32.25 6.16 1.55
CA CYS A 26 -30.99 6.44 2.21
C CYS A 26 -30.29 5.07 2.37
N ALA A 27 -29.17 4.87 1.66
CA ALA A 27 -28.35 3.70 1.88
C ALA A 27 -28.05 3.65 3.38
N PRO A 28 -28.22 2.50 4.06
CA PRO A 28 -27.90 2.42 5.47
C PRO A 28 -26.45 2.87 5.64
N ALA A 29 -26.23 3.80 6.58
CA ALA A 29 -24.89 4.15 7.01
C ALA A 29 -24.16 2.84 7.36
N PRO A 30 -22.88 2.66 7.01
CA PRO A 30 -22.15 1.46 7.33
C PRO A 30 -22.27 1.25 8.84
N ASP A 31 -22.63 0.02 9.20
CA ASP A 31 -22.91 -0.41 10.56
C ASP A 31 -21.70 -0.05 11.44
N SER A 32 -21.81 1.03 12.21
CA SER A 32 -20.77 1.55 13.10
C SER A 32 -20.59 0.69 14.36
N ALA A 33 -21.14 -0.51 14.37
CA ALA A 33 -21.10 -1.45 15.49
C ALA A 33 -19.70 -2.07 15.69
N ARG A 34 -18.81 -2.03 14.67
CA ARG A 34 -17.41 -2.44 14.80
C ARG A 34 -16.55 -1.22 15.05
N GLY A 35 -16.01 -1.09 16.26
CA GLY A 35 -15.21 0.06 16.67
C GLY A 35 -14.05 0.33 15.69
N ALA A 36 -13.77 1.60 15.44
CA ALA A 36 -12.65 2.00 14.60
C ALA A 36 -11.32 1.48 15.18
N VAL A 37 -10.41 1.03 14.31
CA VAL A 37 -9.11 0.46 14.66
C VAL A 37 -8.01 1.45 14.30
N ILE A 38 -7.10 1.67 15.21
CA ILE A 38 -5.97 2.58 15.01
C ILE A 38 -4.78 1.77 14.47
N ALA A 39 -4.20 2.22 13.36
CA ALA A 39 -2.91 1.77 12.91
C ALA A 39 -1.80 2.53 13.65
N ALA A 40 -0.85 1.83 14.27
CA ALA A 40 0.27 2.47 14.96
C ALA A 40 1.19 3.21 13.99
N GLY A 41 1.36 2.69 12.79
CA GLY A 41 2.17 3.28 11.72
C GLY A 41 1.61 2.95 10.33
N GLN A 42 2.22 3.54 9.31
CA GLN A 42 1.77 3.37 7.92
C GLN A 42 1.76 1.89 7.46
N PRO A 43 2.73 1.03 7.84
CA PRO A 43 2.66 -0.39 7.49
C PRO A 43 1.40 -1.08 8.02
N ALA A 44 1.01 -0.80 9.26
CA ALA A 44 -0.21 -1.35 9.87
C ALA A 44 -1.48 -0.84 9.17
N ALA A 45 -1.49 0.43 8.73
CA ALA A 45 -2.62 0.99 7.99
C ALA A 45 -2.88 0.24 6.68
N LEU A 46 -1.82 -0.15 5.96
CA LEU A 46 -1.97 -0.94 4.74
C LEU A 46 -2.46 -2.36 5.01
N LEU A 47 -2.03 -2.97 6.10
CA LEU A 47 -2.51 -4.28 6.53
C LEU A 47 -4.00 -4.23 6.87
N ILE A 48 -4.44 -3.27 7.70
CA ILE A 48 -5.84 -3.07 8.06
C ILE A 48 -6.67 -2.72 6.81
N TRP A 49 -6.16 -1.86 5.93
CA TRP A 49 -6.83 -1.48 4.67
C TRP A 49 -7.13 -2.70 3.79
N ALA A 50 -6.20 -3.63 3.66
CA ALA A 50 -6.39 -4.83 2.87
C ALA A 50 -7.45 -5.77 3.47
N VAL A 51 -7.48 -5.89 4.81
CA VAL A 51 -8.32 -6.86 5.53
C VAL A 51 -9.71 -6.29 5.83
N ALA A 52 -9.80 -5.06 6.34
CA ALA A 52 -11.04 -4.45 6.84
C ALA A 52 -10.97 -2.91 6.75
N ARG A 53 -10.89 -2.37 5.53
CA ARG A 53 -10.69 -0.93 5.29
C ARG A 53 -11.73 -0.03 5.95
N GLU A 54 -12.93 -0.52 6.13
CA GLU A 54 -14.05 0.18 6.76
C GLU A 54 -13.84 0.40 8.26
N GLN A 55 -12.94 -0.38 8.87
CA GLN A 55 -12.60 -0.29 10.30
C GLN A 55 -11.39 0.61 10.57
N LEU A 56 -10.65 1.04 9.53
CA LEU A 56 -9.49 1.92 9.73
C LEU A 56 -9.94 3.30 10.22
N ALA A 57 -9.47 3.70 11.39
CA ALA A 57 -9.85 4.98 12.03
C ALA A 57 -9.34 6.21 11.26
N GLY A 58 -8.22 6.07 10.57
CA GLY A 58 -7.57 7.12 9.79
C GLY A 58 -6.16 6.71 9.38
N TRP A 59 -5.53 7.54 8.56
CA TRP A 59 -4.17 7.33 8.10
C TRP A 59 -3.17 7.86 9.13
N PRO A 60 -2.14 7.10 9.53
CA PRO A 60 -1.02 7.65 10.29
C PRO A 60 -0.32 8.81 9.56
N THR A 61 -0.13 8.64 8.25
CA THR A 61 0.28 9.69 7.31
C THR A 61 -0.64 9.61 6.11
N ARG A 62 -1.27 10.72 5.76
CA ARG A 62 -2.21 10.75 4.63
C ARG A 62 -1.44 10.43 3.33
N PRO A 63 -1.92 9.48 2.52
CA PRO A 63 -1.34 9.22 1.20
C PRO A 63 -1.39 10.48 0.32
N ASP A 64 -0.44 10.63 -0.59
CA ASP A 64 -0.41 11.75 -1.52
C ASP A 64 -1.60 11.75 -2.49
N ALA A 65 -1.78 12.86 -3.22
CA ALA A 65 -2.92 13.03 -4.12
C ALA A 65 -2.97 11.97 -5.22
N ALA A 66 -1.82 11.52 -5.72
CA ALA A 66 -1.75 10.49 -6.75
C ALA A 66 -2.18 9.12 -6.20
N SER A 67 -1.73 8.79 -5.00
CA SER A 67 -2.12 7.57 -4.28
C SER A 67 -3.61 7.58 -3.93
N LEU A 68 -4.13 8.70 -3.41
CA LEU A 68 -5.56 8.84 -3.09
C LEU A 68 -6.45 8.74 -4.32
N SER A 69 -6.02 9.28 -5.48
CA SER A 69 -6.80 9.18 -6.72
C SER A 69 -6.88 7.77 -7.27
N ALA A 70 -5.90 6.91 -6.96
CA ALA A 70 -5.87 5.51 -7.36
C ALA A 70 -6.65 4.60 -6.41
N LEU A 71 -6.90 5.02 -5.17
CA LEU A 71 -7.61 4.24 -4.16
C LEU A 71 -9.13 4.50 -4.18
N PRO A 72 -9.96 3.59 -3.64
CA PRO A 72 -11.38 3.85 -3.43
C PRO A 72 -11.64 5.15 -2.66
N ALA A 73 -12.77 5.80 -2.91
CA ALA A 73 -13.14 7.10 -2.33
C ALA A 73 -13.05 7.15 -0.80
N LEU A 74 -13.26 6.02 -0.13
CA LEU A 74 -13.07 5.89 1.32
C LEU A 74 -11.67 6.35 1.77
N ALA A 75 -10.63 6.08 0.99
CA ALA A 75 -9.27 6.48 1.34
C ALA A 75 -9.12 8.00 1.49
N ALA A 76 -9.77 8.76 0.61
CA ALA A 76 -9.75 10.22 0.66
C ALA A 76 -10.60 10.79 1.80
N ALA A 77 -11.64 10.05 2.24
CA ALA A 77 -12.51 10.45 3.34
C ALA A 77 -11.87 10.24 4.74
N LEU A 78 -10.89 9.34 4.86
CA LEU A 78 -10.22 9.07 6.13
C LEU A 78 -9.33 10.25 6.56
N PRO A 79 -9.39 10.67 7.84
CA PRO A 79 -8.53 11.72 8.38
C PRO A 79 -7.06 11.24 8.51
N GLU A 80 -6.13 12.20 8.58
CA GLU A 80 -4.79 11.94 9.09
C GLU A 80 -4.77 12.05 10.61
N ILE A 81 -4.39 10.97 11.29
CA ILE A 81 -4.41 10.90 12.76
C ILE A 81 -3.02 10.98 13.41
N GLY A 82 -1.97 10.88 12.62
CA GLY A 82 -0.59 10.81 13.09
C GLY A 82 -0.13 9.38 13.38
N ALA A 83 1.18 9.18 13.49
CA ALA A 83 1.82 7.90 13.76
C ALA A 83 2.12 7.76 15.27
N LEU A 84 1.89 6.56 15.80
CA LEU A 84 2.30 6.15 17.16
C LEU A 84 3.64 5.42 17.13
N ALA A 85 3.97 4.80 15.99
CA ALA A 85 5.24 4.11 15.74
C ALA A 85 5.72 4.39 14.31
N GLY A 86 7.04 4.34 14.11
CA GLY A 86 7.66 4.62 12.81
C GLY A 86 7.77 6.11 12.49
N GLY A 87 7.99 6.41 11.20
CA GLY A 87 8.16 7.79 10.72
C GLY A 87 6.84 8.51 10.43
N GLY A 88 6.92 9.82 10.27
CA GLY A 88 5.81 10.70 9.98
C GLY A 88 5.50 11.68 11.11
N ARG A 89 4.37 12.41 11.00
CA ARG A 89 3.90 13.28 12.07
C ARG A 89 3.41 12.42 13.25
N ALA A 90 3.99 12.64 14.43
CA ALA A 90 3.58 11.92 15.63
C ALA A 90 2.11 12.24 15.99
N ALA A 91 1.36 11.22 16.37
CA ALA A 91 0.04 11.37 16.97
C ALA A 91 0.17 11.93 18.38
N THR A 92 -0.80 12.75 18.80
CA THR A 92 -0.90 13.20 20.20
C THR A 92 -1.79 12.25 21.00
N PRO A 93 -1.55 12.07 22.32
CA PRO A 93 -2.41 11.25 23.15
C PRO A 93 -3.88 11.70 23.07
N GLU A 94 -4.11 13.00 22.99
CA GLU A 94 -5.46 13.60 22.90
C GLU A 94 -6.14 13.22 21.59
N SER A 95 -5.41 13.26 20.43
CA SER A 95 -5.96 12.88 19.14
C SER A 95 -6.34 11.40 19.10
N ILE A 96 -5.55 10.54 19.74
CA ILE A 96 -5.84 9.11 19.82
C ILE A 96 -7.01 8.82 20.77
N ALA A 97 -7.05 9.47 21.93
CA ALA A 97 -8.16 9.32 22.89
C ALA A 97 -9.52 9.76 22.29
N ALA A 98 -9.52 10.80 21.45
CA ALA A 98 -10.72 11.28 20.77
C ALA A 98 -11.34 10.23 19.82
N LEU A 99 -10.54 9.30 19.29
CA LEU A 99 -11.02 8.22 18.39
C LEU A 99 -11.80 7.14 19.16
N LYS A 100 -11.71 7.11 20.49
CA LYS A 100 -12.37 6.13 21.36
C LYS A 100 -12.15 4.67 20.95
N SER A 101 -11.08 4.39 20.23
CA SER A 101 -10.69 3.05 19.81
C SER A 101 -10.08 2.30 21.00
N ARG A 102 -10.42 1.01 21.11
CA ARG A 102 -9.82 0.12 22.10
C ARG A 102 -8.77 -0.81 21.51
N LEU A 103 -8.55 -0.76 20.20
CA LEU A 103 -7.60 -1.63 19.50
C LEU A 103 -6.63 -0.80 18.65
N ILE A 104 -5.34 -1.01 18.89
CA ILE A 104 -4.25 -0.48 18.09
C ILE A 104 -3.52 -1.68 17.49
N ILE A 105 -3.35 -1.67 16.17
CA ILE A 105 -2.54 -2.67 15.46
C ILE A 105 -1.23 -2.02 15.04
N ASP A 106 -0.12 -2.66 15.41
CA ASP A 106 1.21 -2.36 14.94
C ASP A 106 1.72 -3.51 14.08
N TYR A 107 2.42 -3.19 12.98
CA TYR A 107 2.87 -4.17 12.00
C TYR A 107 4.30 -3.86 11.59
N GLY A 108 5.23 -4.71 11.99
CA GLY A 108 6.65 -4.51 11.74
C GLY A 108 7.52 -5.45 12.56
N ASP A 109 8.60 -4.90 13.13
CA ASP A 109 9.49 -5.64 14.00
C ASP A 109 8.80 -6.02 15.32
N THR A 110 8.99 -7.28 15.73
CA THR A 110 8.48 -7.84 16.99
C THR A 110 9.58 -8.10 18.01
N GLY A 111 10.72 -7.46 17.87
CA GLY A 111 11.85 -7.53 18.81
C GLY A 111 11.52 -7.00 20.20
N VAL A 112 12.45 -7.15 21.13
CA VAL A 112 12.24 -6.79 22.54
C VAL A 112 11.84 -5.33 22.70
N GLU A 113 12.54 -4.41 22.01
CA GLU A 113 12.29 -2.96 22.09
C GLU A 113 10.87 -2.58 21.64
N HIS A 114 10.39 -3.21 20.56
CA HIS A 114 9.02 -2.99 20.04
C HIS A 114 7.96 -3.54 20.99
N ARG A 115 8.19 -4.71 21.61
CA ARG A 115 7.27 -5.26 22.63
C ARG A 115 7.20 -4.38 23.87
N GLU A 116 8.33 -3.86 24.33
CA GLU A 116 8.38 -2.93 25.45
C GLU A 116 7.69 -1.60 25.15
N LEU A 117 7.89 -1.07 23.94
CA LEU A 117 7.18 0.12 23.48
C LEU A 117 5.66 -0.13 23.47
N ALA A 118 5.22 -1.24 22.87
CA ALA A 118 3.83 -1.64 22.84
C ALA A 118 3.21 -1.73 24.23
N ALA A 119 3.90 -2.38 25.19
CA ALA A 119 3.43 -2.50 26.57
C ALA A 119 3.29 -1.13 27.27
N ARG A 120 4.29 -0.23 27.11
CA ARG A 120 4.22 1.13 27.67
C ARG A 120 3.06 1.94 27.06
N MET A 121 2.88 1.85 25.74
CA MET A 121 1.84 2.59 25.05
C MET A 121 0.44 2.05 25.35
N GLN A 122 0.29 0.74 25.51
CA GLN A 122 -0.98 0.12 25.95
C GLN A 122 -1.44 0.68 27.27
N VAL A 123 -0.55 0.76 28.27
CA VAL A 123 -0.88 1.34 29.58
C VAL A 123 -1.22 2.83 29.45
N ARG A 124 -0.42 3.57 28.68
CA ARG A 124 -0.59 5.03 28.52
C ARG A 124 -1.90 5.41 27.83
N LEU A 125 -2.32 4.63 26.82
CA LEU A 125 -3.50 4.93 25.99
C LEU A 125 -4.76 4.22 26.46
N GLY A 126 -4.64 3.23 27.36
CA GLY A 126 -5.78 2.41 27.79
C GLY A 126 -6.40 1.59 26.67
N ALA A 127 -5.63 1.28 25.62
CA ALA A 127 -6.05 0.55 24.44
C ALA A 127 -5.24 -0.74 24.28
N ASP A 128 -5.84 -1.79 23.74
CA ASP A 128 -5.18 -3.05 23.45
C ASP A 128 -4.23 -2.87 22.25
N TRP A 129 -2.92 -3.02 22.48
CA TRP A 129 -1.89 -2.88 21.45
C TRP A 129 -1.48 -4.26 20.95
N ARG A 130 -1.75 -4.54 19.69
CA ARG A 130 -1.43 -5.81 19.02
C ARG A 130 -0.27 -5.63 18.07
N LEU A 131 0.85 -6.24 18.40
CA LEU A 131 2.04 -6.26 17.56
C LEU A 131 2.00 -7.50 16.64
N ILE A 132 2.01 -7.27 15.33
CA ILE A 132 1.96 -8.29 14.28
C ILE A 132 3.30 -8.31 13.55
N ASP A 133 3.87 -9.50 13.37
CA ASP A 133 5.15 -9.70 12.69
C ASP A 133 5.08 -9.26 11.22
N GLY A 134 5.90 -8.28 10.87
CA GLY A 134 5.98 -7.67 9.55
C GLY A 134 6.97 -8.32 8.60
N ALA A 135 7.67 -9.41 8.97
CA ALA A 135 8.56 -10.13 8.06
C ALA A 135 7.82 -10.58 6.80
N LEU A 136 8.46 -10.48 5.64
CA LEU A 136 7.85 -10.82 4.35
C LEU A 136 7.26 -12.23 4.35
N SER A 137 7.97 -13.20 4.92
CA SER A 137 7.53 -14.59 5.03
C SER A 137 6.30 -14.79 5.93
N ARG A 138 5.99 -13.82 6.76
CA ARG A 138 4.88 -13.86 7.74
C ARG A 138 3.61 -13.19 7.23
N ILE A 139 3.61 -12.59 6.05
CA ILE A 139 2.43 -11.89 5.50
C ILE A 139 1.15 -12.75 5.51
N PRO A 140 1.15 -14.04 5.09
CA PRO A 140 -0.08 -14.86 5.15
C PRO A 140 -0.63 -14.98 6.59
N GLU A 141 0.24 -15.20 7.58
CA GLU A 141 -0.18 -15.27 8.97
C GLU A 141 -0.59 -13.90 9.53
N ALA A 142 0.05 -12.81 9.10
CA ALA A 142 -0.35 -11.45 9.47
C ALA A 142 -1.78 -11.14 9.01
N PHE A 143 -2.16 -11.57 7.81
CA PHE A 143 -3.55 -11.47 7.35
C PHE A 143 -4.51 -12.24 8.25
N ARG A 144 -4.20 -13.51 8.57
CA ARG A 144 -5.04 -14.34 9.45
C ARG A 144 -5.18 -13.74 10.85
N GLN A 145 -4.08 -13.28 11.44
CA GLN A 145 -4.10 -12.63 12.76
C GLN A 145 -4.96 -11.37 12.74
N THR A 146 -4.77 -10.52 11.75
CA THR A 146 -5.57 -9.29 11.59
C THR A 146 -7.05 -9.63 11.40
N GLY A 147 -7.37 -10.62 10.57
CA GLY A 147 -8.76 -11.05 10.34
C GLY A 147 -9.44 -11.57 11.58
N ARG A 148 -8.72 -12.26 12.46
CA ARG A 148 -9.26 -12.68 13.79
C ARG A 148 -9.55 -11.48 14.67
N LEU A 149 -8.63 -10.50 14.74
CA LEU A 149 -8.79 -9.28 15.53
C LEU A 149 -9.94 -8.40 15.05
N LEU A 150 -10.16 -8.37 13.73
CA LEU A 150 -11.14 -7.49 13.09
C LEU A 150 -12.44 -8.22 12.71
N GLU A 151 -12.60 -9.47 13.14
CA GLU A 151 -13.78 -10.31 12.87
C GLU A 151 -14.12 -10.46 11.37
N THR A 152 -13.06 -10.53 10.54
CA THR A 152 -13.16 -10.70 9.08
C THR A 152 -12.39 -11.94 8.58
N PRO A 153 -12.61 -13.14 9.18
CA PRO A 153 -11.77 -14.31 8.91
C PRO A 153 -11.83 -14.79 7.45
N ALA A 154 -12.98 -14.71 6.80
CA ALA A 154 -13.12 -15.13 5.40
C ALA A 154 -12.27 -14.28 4.46
N ARG A 155 -12.31 -12.95 4.65
CA ARG A 155 -11.48 -12.02 3.87
C ARG A 155 -10.00 -12.21 4.13
N ALA A 156 -9.62 -12.44 5.38
CA ALA A 156 -8.25 -12.67 5.78
C ALA A 156 -7.68 -13.97 5.18
N GLU A 157 -8.48 -15.03 5.10
CA GLU A 157 -8.06 -16.29 4.48
C GLU A 157 -7.86 -16.14 2.96
N GLU A 158 -8.78 -15.47 2.25
CA GLU A 158 -8.62 -15.13 0.83
C GLU A 158 -7.27 -14.42 0.57
N LEU A 159 -6.95 -13.43 1.40
CA LEU A 159 -5.68 -12.67 1.31
C LEU A 159 -4.47 -13.54 1.64
N ALA A 160 -4.58 -14.39 2.65
CA ALA A 160 -3.51 -15.28 3.08
C ALA A 160 -3.17 -16.32 2.01
N ASP A 161 -4.19 -16.91 1.37
CA ASP A 161 -4.01 -17.88 0.30
C ASP A 161 -3.39 -17.23 -0.94
N ALA A 162 -3.87 -16.04 -1.32
CA ALA A 162 -3.28 -15.26 -2.40
C ALA A 162 -1.80 -14.93 -2.11
N ALA A 163 -1.49 -14.49 -0.90
CA ALA A 163 -0.12 -14.21 -0.48
C ALA A 163 0.77 -15.46 -0.49
N ALA A 164 0.28 -16.59 0.02
CA ALA A 164 1.03 -17.85 0.03
C ALA A 164 1.39 -18.30 -1.39
N GLY A 165 0.43 -18.24 -2.33
CA GLY A 165 0.65 -18.57 -3.74
C GLY A 165 1.68 -17.66 -4.42
N VAL A 166 1.61 -16.34 -4.16
CA VAL A 166 2.61 -15.38 -4.67
C VAL A 166 4.00 -15.70 -4.12
N MET A 167 4.11 -15.93 -2.81
CA MET A 167 5.40 -16.19 -2.16
C MET A 167 6.02 -17.51 -2.57
N GLU A 168 5.23 -18.52 -2.87
CA GLU A 168 5.75 -19.80 -3.39
C GLU A 168 6.40 -19.61 -4.76
N ARG A 169 5.76 -18.86 -5.66
CA ARG A 169 6.33 -18.56 -6.98
C ARG A 169 7.55 -17.64 -6.87
N TRP A 170 7.49 -16.62 -6.03
CA TRP A 170 8.59 -15.69 -5.80
C TRP A 170 9.87 -16.37 -5.31
N ARG A 171 9.78 -17.38 -4.44
CA ARG A 171 10.95 -18.16 -3.99
C ARG A 171 11.63 -18.94 -5.11
N ARG A 172 10.93 -19.17 -6.22
CA ARG A 172 11.44 -19.83 -7.43
C ARG A 172 11.80 -18.84 -8.52
N ALA A 173 11.74 -17.55 -8.25
CA ALA A 173 12.11 -16.51 -9.22
C ALA A 173 13.57 -16.71 -9.68
N PRO A 174 13.89 -16.41 -10.95
CA PRO A 174 15.27 -16.42 -11.40
C PRO A 174 16.10 -15.45 -10.59
N ALA A 175 17.34 -15.84 -10.26
CA ALA A 175 18.28 -14.92 -9.62
C ALA A 175 18.50 -13.69 -10.47
N GLY A 176 18.55 -12.54 -9.82
CA GLY A 176 18.73 -11.26 -10.49
C GLY A 176 20.14 -10.68 -10.35
N PRO A 177 20.37 -9.50 -10.90
CA PRO A 177 21.68 -8.85 -10.92
C PRO A 177 22.07 -8.33 -9.52
N ALA A 178 23.34 -7.94 -9.39
CA ALA A 178 23.81 -7.12 -8.29
C ALA A 178 23.16 -5.72 -8.37
N PHE A 179 22.51 -5.29 -7.28
CA PHE A 179 21.72 -4.06 -7.28
C PHE A 179 22.09 -3.10 -6.15
N TYR A 180 21.83 -1.83 -6.41
CA TYR A 180 21.78 -0.76 -5.43
C TYR A 180 20.37 -0.17 -5.39
N TYR A 181 19.75 -0.10 -4.22
CA TYR A 181 18.44 0.51 -4.04
C TYR A 181 18.57 2.00 -3.75
N ALA A 182 18.36 2.82 -4.76
CA ALA A 182 18.45 4.27 -4.68
C ALA A 182 17.14 4.89 -4.20
N ARG A 183 17.12 5.40 -2.97
CA ARG A 183 16.01 6.10 -2.34
C ARG A 183 16.24 7.62 -2.33
N GLY A 184 15.15 8.36 -2.22
CA GLY A 184 15.19 9.83 -2.24
C GLY A 184 15.36 10.38 -3.67
N ALA A 185 15.35 11.70 -3.78
CA ALA A 185 15.50 12.41 -5.06
C ALA A 185 16.94 12.41 -5.57
N ASP A 186 17.92 12.34 -4.66
CA ASP A 186 19.35 12.27 -4.93
C ASP A 186 19.88 10.83 -5.09
N GLY A 187 19.08 9.83 -4.70
CA GLY A 187 19.44 8.41 -4.76
C GLY A 187 20.51 7.98 -3.75
N LEU A 188 20.86 8.82 -2.78
CA LEU A 188 21.93 8.57 -1.80
C LEU A 188 21.43 8.02 -0.46
N GLU A 189 20.15 7.77 -0.33
CA GLU A 189 19.60 6.96 0.75
C GLU A 189 19.37 5.53 0.24
N THR A 190 19.67 4.52 1.05
CA THR A 190 19.52 3.11 0.65
C THR A 190 19.14 2.22 1.81
N GLY A 191 18.50 1.09 1.52
CA GLY A 191 18.43 -0.04 2.44
C GLY A 191 19.69 -0.89 2.28
N PHE A 192 20.43 -1.07 3.36
CA PHE A 192 21.58 -1.94 3.36
C PHE A 192 21.15 -3.42 3.29
N ARG A 193 22.12 -4.30 3.02
CA ARG A 193 21.87 -5.75 2.93
C ARG A 193 21.16 -6.27 4.17
N GLY A 194 20.02 -6.94 3.96
CA GLY A 194 19.16 -7.48 5.01
C GLY A 194 18.16 -6.47 5.61
N ALA A 195 18.03 -5.26 5.05
CA ALA A 195 16.98 -4.32 5.43
C ALA A 195 15.61 -4.76 4.89
N LEU A 196 14.53 -4.46 5.62
CA LEU A 196 13.16 -4.74 5.18
C LEU A 196 12.84 -4.13 3.80
N ALA A 197 13.43 -2.97 3.49
CA ALA A 197 13.23 -2.27 2.22
C ALA A 197 13.80 -3.02 1.01
N THR A 198 14.73 -3.96 1.21
CA THR A 198 15.40 -4.72 0.14
C THR A 198 15.06 -6.21 0.18
N GLU A 199 14.33 -6.67 1.18
CA GLU A 199 13.97 -8.07 1.41
C GLU A 199 13.32 -8.74 0.19
N VAL A 200 12.49 -8.01 -0.55
CA VAL A 200 11.81 -8.50 -1.75
C VAL A 200 12.79 -8.87 -2.87
N LEU A 201 13.81 -8.05 -3.09
CA LEU A 201 14.82 -8.28 -4.12
C LEU A 201 15.82 -9.36 -3.68
N GLU A 202 16.32 -9.25 -2.45
CA GLU A 202 17.28 -10.20 -1.90
C GLU A 202 16.72 -11.61 -1.81
N GLY A 203 15.47 -11.75 -1.36
CA GLY A 203 14.80 -13.05 -1.28
C GLY A 203 14.46 -13.68 -2.65
N ALA A 204 14.45 -12.88 -3.72
CA ALA A 204 14.40 -13.38 -5.11
C ALA A 204 15.80 -13.68 -5.69
N GLY A 205 16.83 -13.69 -4.85
CA GLY A 205 18.20 -14.03 -5.28
C GLY A 205 18.95 -12.86 -5.95
N TRP A 206 18.49 -11.62 -5.81
CA TRP A 206 19.26 -10.44 -6.21
C TRP A 206 20.31 -10.10 -5.14
N THR A 207 21.49 -9.65 -5.56
CA THR A 207 22.57 -9.33 -4.63
C THR A 207 22.57 -7.84 -4.30
N ASN A 208 22.22 -7.45 -3.07
CA ASN A 208 22.38 -6.08 -2.61
C ASN A 208 23.86 -5.76 -2.37
N VAL A 209 24.39 -4.77 -3.11
CA VAL A 209 25.80 -4.37 -2.98
C VAL A 209 26.04 -3.40 -1.82
N ALA A 210 25.00 -2.77 -1.28
CA ALA A 210 25.12 -1.82 -0.19
C ALA A 210 25.38 -2.57 1.13
N GLU A 211 26.60 -2.49 1.64
CA GLU A 211 27.00 -3.08 2.92
C GLU A 211 26.94 -2.03 4.04
N GLY A 212 26.35 -2.40 5.18
CA GLY A 212 26.19 -1.50 6.32
C GLY A 212 25.34 -2.11 7.43
N SER A 213 24.70 -1.27 8.22
CA SER A 213 23.68 -1.70 9.20
C SER A 213 22.51 -2.31 8.47
N ARG A 214 21.80 -3.28 9.08
CA ARG A 214 20.60 -3.90 8.48
C ARG A 214 19.39 -2.96 8.47
N ASP A 215 19.60 -1.71 8.09
CA ASP A 215 18.59 -0.66 8.15
C ASP A 215 18.73 0.27 6.94
N ILE A 216 18.05 1.39 6.97
CA ILE A 216 18.14 2.44 5.97
C ILE A 216 19.18 3.47 6.42
N GLY A 217 20.04 3.88 5.50
CA GLY A 217 21.03 4.90 5.77
C GLY A 217 21.44 5.69 4.54
N ARG A 218 22.18 6.75 4.78
CA ARG A 218 22.77 7.59 3.73
C ARG A 218 24.18 7.13 3.40
N VAL A 219 24.51 7.24 2.11
CA VAL A 219 25.81 6.87 1.56
C VAL A 219 26.32 8.00 0.67
N THR A 220 27.59 7.93 0.32
CA THR A 220 28.16 8.86 -0.66
C THR A 220 28.16 8.25 -2.07
N LEU A 221 28.30 9.11 -3.07
CA LEU A 221 28.37 8.68 -4.47
C LEU A 221 29.61 7.80 -4.72
N GLU A 222 30.71 8.10 -4.01
CA GLU A 222 31.95 7.33 -4.07
C GLU A 222 31.75 5.90 -3.52
N GLN A 223 30.96 5.73 -2.47
CA GLN A 223 30.59 4.40 -1.96
C GLN A 223 29.78 3.62 -3.00
N VAL A 224 28.78 4.24 -3.62
CA VAL A 224 28.00 3.59 -4.69
C VAL A 224 28.89 3.23 -5.87
N ALA A 225 29.82 4.12 -6.27
CA ALA A 225 30.80 3.85 -7.31
C ALA A 225 31.78 2.74 -6.93
N ALA A 226 32.13 2.62 -5.64
CA ALA A 226 32.99 1.56 -5.11
C ALA A 226 32.31 0.19 -5.16
N TRP A 227 31.04 0.11 -4.85
CA TRP A 227 30.21 -1.12 -4.92
C TRP A 227 29.93 -1.57 -6.35
N ASP A 228 29.96 -0.65 -7.30
CA ASP A 228 29.75 -0.88 -8.75
C ASP A 228 28.56 -1.77 -9.10
N PRO A 229 27.32 -1.43 -8.68
CA PRO A 229 26.13 -2.23 -8.94
C PRO A 229 25.89 -2.44 -10.44
N GLU A 230 25.34 -3.57 -10.82
CA GLU A 230 24.88 -3.82 -12.18
C GLU A 230 23.60 -3.07 -12.51
N THR A 231 22.75 -2.90 -11.48
CA THR A 231 21.43 -2.29 -11.63
C THR A 231 21.16 -1.31 -10.48
N LEU A 232 20.63 -0.15 -10.84
CA LEU A 232 19.99 0.77 -9.90
C LEU A 232 18.50 0.44 -9.85
N VAL A 233 17.96 0.28 -8.64
CA VAL A 233 16.53 0.10 -8.41
C VAL A 233 16.01 1.30 -7.66
N THR A 234 14.88 1.86 -8.05
CA THR A 234 14.29 3.02 -7.36
C THR A 234 12.78 3.01 -7.43
N LEU A 235 12.14 3.68 -6.46
CA LEU A 235 10.73 4.06 -6.45
C LEU A 235 10.56 5.55 -6.80
N SER A 236 11.65 6.31 -6.99
CA SER A 236 11.62 7.74 -7.27
C SER A 236 11.68 8.03 -8.78
N PRO A 237 10.59 8.54 -9.38
CA PRO A 237 10.64 8.98 -10.78
C PRO A 237 11.62 10.12 -11.01
N ASP A 238 11.83 10.99 -10.02
CA ASP A 238 12.75 12.12 -10.09
C ASP A 238 14.20 11.64 -10.17
N PHE A 239 14.57 10.74 -9.24
CA PHE A 239 15.89 10.11 -9.30
C PHE A 239 16.10 9.36 -10.62
N ALA A 240 15.09 8.59 -11.05
CA ALA A 240 15.18 7.84 -12.31
C ALA A 240 15.45 8.75 -13.52
N ARG A 241 14.82 9.95 -13.58
CA ARG A 241 15.06 10.94 -14.65
C ARG A 241 16.48 11.51 -14.58
N THR A 242 16.96 11.85 -13.39
CA THR A 242 18.32 12.34 -13.17
C THR A 242 19.35 11.27 -13.53
N ALA A 243 19.22 10.10 -12.94
CA ALA A 243 20.15 8.99 -13.14
C ALA A 243 20.22 8.53 -14.61
N ALA A 244 19.12 8.61 -15.37
CA ALA A 244 19.10 8.24 -16.78
C ALA A 244 20.03 9.11 -17.64
N ARG A 245 20.29 10.35 -17.24
CA ARG A 245 21.06 11.36 -17.98
C ARG A 245 22.48 11.55 -17.45
N ASP A 246 22.71 11.19 -16.20
CA ASP A 246 24.01 11.41 -15.54
C ASP A 246 24.93 10.20 -15.72
N PRO A 247 26.09 10.38 -16.41
CA PRO A 247 27.07 9.32 -16.63
C PRO A 247 27.57 8.67 -15.34
N VAL A 248 27.67 9.43 -14.23
CA VAL A 248 28.13 8.91 -12.93
C VAL A 248 27.21 7.81 -12.42
N TRP A 249 25.90 7.98 -12.59
CA TRP A 249 24.92 6.96 -12.23
C TRP A 249 24.80 5.84 -13.27
N ARG A 250 25.00 6.17 -14.57
CA ARG A 250 24.71 5.22 -15.67
C ARG A 250 25.87 4.33 -16.06
N ARG A 251 27.11 4.68 -15.72
CA ARG A 251 28.29 3.90 -16.15
C ARG A 251 28.87 3.10 -14.99
N ARG A 252 29.23 1.85 -15.30
CA ARG A 252 30.03 0.99 -14.45
C ARG A 252 31.52 1.31 -14.66
N ARG A 253 32.36 0.78 -13.77
CA ARG A 253 33.82 0.91 -13.89
C ARG A 253 34.39 0.32 -15.18
N ASP A 254 33.76 -0.75 -15.68
CA ASP A 254 34.12 -1.40 -16.95
C ASP A 254 33.60 -0.64 -18.19
N GLY A 255 32.98 0.53 -18.01
CA GLY A 255 32.40 1.35 -19.07
C GLY A 255 31.02 0.89 -19.55
N ARG A 256 30.54 -0.26 -19.11
CA ARG A 256 29.19 -0.74 -19.45
C ARG A 256 28.13 0.15 -18.83
N ARG A 257 26.93 0.09 -19.39
CA ARG A 257 25.79 0.83 -18.88
C ARG A 257 25.12 0.04 -17.75
N ARG A 258 24.86 0.69 -16.61
CA ARG A 258 24.04 0.13 -15.53
C ARG A 258 22.58 0.01 -15.97
N GLY A 259 21.92 -1.06 -15.55
CA GLY A 259 20.46 -1.14 -15.55
C GLY A 259 19.86 -0.04 -14.66
N LEU A 260 18.69 0.45 -15.02
CA LEU A 260 17.92 1.37 -14.17
C LEU A 260 16.47 0.90 -14.16
N LEU A 261 16.04 0.36 -13.04
CA LEU A 261 14.71 -0.15 -12.82
C LEU A 261 13.91 0.82 -11.96
N LEU A 262 12.86 1.39 -12.53
CA LEU A 262 11.87 2.17 -11.80
C LEU A 262 10.69 1.26 -11.45
N LEU A 263 10.51 0.98 -10.17
CA LEU A 263 9.36 0.27 -9.64
C LEU A 263 8.21 1.23 -9.34
N PRO A 264 6.97 0.77 -9.41
CA PRO A 264 5.80 1.56 -9.02
C PRO A 264 5.85 2.03 -7.57
N ALA A 265 5.42 3.27 -7.36
CA ALA A 265 5.30 3.88 -6.03
C ALA A 265 3.86 4.24 -5.65
N VAL A 266 2.92 4.16 -6.59
CA VAL A 266 1.50 4.52 -6.44
C VAL A 266 0.63 3.26 -6.54
N PRO A 267 -0.38 3.08 -5.66
CA PRO A 267 -0.69 3.89 -4.47
C PRO A 267 0.34 3.71 -3.35
N PHE A 268 1.08 2.61 -3.34
CA PHE A 268 2.16 2.32 -2.40
C PHE A 268 3.30 1.60 -3.12
N GLY A 269 4.52 1.82 -2.65
CA GLY A 269 5.69 1.26 -3.30
C GLY A 269 5.74 -0.27 -3.23
N TRP A 270 6.19 -0.92 -4.30
CA TRP A 270 6.10 -2.38 -4.43
C TRP A 270 7.12 -3.17 -3.61
N ILE A 271 8.16 -2.53 -3.09
CA ILE A 271 9.17 -3.17 -2.24
C ILE A 271 9.31 -2.47 -0.89
N ASP A 272 8.93 -1.18 -0.84
CA ASP A 272 9.14 -0.28 0.30
C ASP A 272 8.14 0.90 0.22
N ARG A 273 8.13 1.79 1.22
CA ARG A 273 7.34 3.05 1.29
C ARG A 273 5.83 2.86 1.31
N PRO A 274 5.33 2.27 2.40
CA PRO A 274 6.04 1.64 3.51
C PRO A 274 6.31 0.15 3.23
N PRO A 275 7.25 -0.51 3.95
CA PRO A 275 7.43 -1.97 3.85
C PRO A 275 6.27 -2.68 4.56
N SER A 276 5.23 -3.05 3.82
CA SER A 276 4.02 -3.72 4.31
C SER A 276 3.57 -4.82 3.33
N VAL A 277 2.30 -5.14 3.33
CA VAL A 277 1.68 -6.15 2.44
C VAL A 277 1.77 -5.79 0.95
N ASN A 278 2.01 -4.52 0.61
CA ASN A 278 2.32 -4.04 -0.75
C ASN A 278 3.52 -4.75 -1.37
N ARG A 279 4.45 -5.28 -0.57
CA ARG A 279 5.62 -6.05 -1.01
C ARG A 279 5.24 -7.29 -1.82
N LEU A 280 4.03 -7.82 -1.63
CA LEU A 280 3.50 -8.91 -2.46
C LEU A 280 3.44 -8.56 -3.95
N LEU A 281 3.23 -7.28 -4.32
CA LEU A 281 3.26 -6.85 -5.73
C LEU A 281 4.67 -6.96 -6.33
N GLY A 282 5.69 -6.59 -5.55
CA GLY A 282 7.08 -6.79 -5.93
C GLY A 282 7.43 -8.27 -6.08
N CYS A 283 6.98 -9.12 -5.14
CA CYS A 283 7.16 -10.56 -5.21
C CYS A 283 6.49 -11.16 -6.46
N ALA A 284 5.23 -10.79 -6.73
CA ALA A 284 4.49 -11.29 -7.89
C ALA A 284 5.16 -10.89 -9.21
N TRP A 285 5.64 -9.65 -9.31
CA TRP A 285 6.36 -9.19 -10.50
C TRP A 285 7.71 -9.91 -10.70
N LEU A 286 8.48 -10.12 -9.63
CA LEU A 286 9.76 -10.83 -9.72
C LEU A 286 9.58 -12.31 -10.06
N ALA A 287 8.48 -12.93 -9.61
CA ALA A 287 8.14 -14.31 -9.94
C ALA A 287 7.89 -14.50 -11.45
N ASP A 288 7.23 -13.54 -12.08
CA ASP A 288 7.00 -13.54 -13.54
C ASP A 288 6.89 -12.10 -14.08
N PRO A 289 8.01 -11.51 -14.53
CA PRO A 289 8.01 -10.17 -15.11
C PRO A 289 7.19 -10.05 -16.41
N HIS A 290 6.83 -11.17 -17.04
CA HIS A 290 6.10 -11.21 -18.32
C HIS A 290 4.60 -11.49 -18.16
N ALA A 291 4.18 -12.20 -17.10
CA ALA A 291 2.76 -12.47 -16.80
C ALA A 291 1.98 -11.27 -16.24
N VAL A 292 2.46 -10.09 -16.48
CA VAL A 292 2.18 -8.79 -15.82
C VAL A 292 0.71 -8.32 -15.88
N GLY A 293 -0.20 -9.00 -16.58
CA GLY A 293 -1.54 -8.42 -16.80
C GLY A 293 -2.55 -8.80 -15.71
N MET A 294 -2.86 -10.08 -15.59
CA MET A 294 -4.03 -10.53 -14.83
C MET A 294 -3.74 -10.72 -13.34
N GLU A 295 -2.62 -11.33 -12.97
CA GLU A 295 -2.30 -11.64 -11.58
C GLU A 295 -2.01 -10.37 -10.76
N LEU A 296 -1.19 -9.44 -11.26
CA LEU A 296 -0.94 -8.17 -10.59
C LEU A 296 -2.20 -7.32 -10.47
N SER A 297 -3.07 -7.35 -11.49
CA SER A 297 -4.36 -6.66 -11.43
C SER A 297 -5.28 -7.28 -10.38
N LEU A 298 -5.33 -8.61 -10.31
CA LEU A 298 -6.12 -9.31 -9.29
C LEU A 298 -5.59 -9.01 -7.89
N LEU A 299 -4.28 -9.12 -7.68
CA LEU A 299 -3.64 -8.84 -6.40
C LEU A 299 -3.82 -7.38 -5.97
N SER A 300 -3.67 -6.42 -6.88
CA SER A 300 -3.90 -4.99 -6.60
C SER A 300 -5.36 -4.70 -6.25
N ARG A 301 -6.30 -5.35 -6.95
CA ARG A 301 -7.74 -5.27 -6.60
C ARG A 301 -7.99 -5.87 -5.22
N THR A 302 -7.40 -7.02 -4.96
CA THR A 302 -7.56 -7.73 -3.69
C THR A 302 -6.99 -6.92 -2.53
N LEU A 303 -5.80 -6.36 -2.65
CA LEU A 303 -5.17 -5.56 -1.59
C LEU A 303 -5.81 -4.17 -1.42
N TYR A 304 -6.09 -3.48 -2.53
CA TYR A 304 -6.40 -2.05 -2.49
C TYR A 304 -7.77 -1.68 -3.05
N GLY A 305 -8.42 -2.56 -3.79
CA GLY A 305 -9.65 -2.24 -4.53
C GLY A 305 -9.39 -1.53 -5.85
N LEU A 306 -8.18 -1.60 -6.41
CA LEU A 306 -7.84 -0.93 -7.68
C LEU A 306 -8.57 -1.57 -8.87
N ALA A 307 -8.94 -0.75 -9.86
CA ALA A 307 -9.38 -1.25 -11.16
C ALA A 307 -8.19 -1.81 -11.97
N PRO A 308 -8.41 -2.84 -12.83
CA PRO A 308 -7.32 -3.48 -13.57
C PRO A 308 -6.48 -2.53 -14.45
N ALA A 309 -7.11 -1.49 -15.00
CA ALA A 309 -6.46 -0.50 -15.86
C ALA A 309 -5.52 0.45 -15.08
N GLU A 310 -5.65 0.50 -13.77
CA GLU A 310 -4.93 1.46 -12.90
C GLU A 310 -3.66 0.87 -12.28
N VAL A 311 -3.35 -0.41 -12.56
CA VAL A 311 -2.17 -1.06 -11.98
C VAL A 311 -0.91 -0.57 -12.69
N PRO A 312 -0.04 0.19 -12.01
CA PRO A 312 1.21 0.65 -12.60
C PRO A 312 2.15 -0.53 -12.88
N ARG A 313 3.14 -0.32 -13.74
CA ARG A 313 4.10 -1.37 -14.13
C ARG A 313 5.54 -0.93 -13.88
N PRO A 314 6.42 -1.85 -13.46
CA PRO A 314 7.85 -1.60 -13.43
C PRO A 314 8.38 -1.24 -14.81
N ARG A 315 9.38 -0.35 -14.86
CA ARG A 315 9.97 0.13 -16.10
C ARG A 315 11.49 0.09 -16.06
N TRP A 316 12.07 -0.58 -17.04
CA TRP A 316 13.48 -0.45 -17.35
C TRP A 316 13.72 0.84 -18.15
N ILE A 317 14.49 1.76 -17.58
CA ILE A 317 14.83 3.04 -18.18
C ILE A 317 16.07 2.83 -19.05
N ARG A 318 15.94 3.15 -20.34
CA ARG A 318 17.00 3.02 -21.34
C ARG A 318 17.94 4.23 -21.38
#